data_c0ad561021eb5c9ccf792c4dd8931fdd
#
_entry.id   c0ad561021eb5c9ccf792c4dd8931fdd
#
_cell.length_a   1.000
_cell.length_b   1.000
_cell.length_c   1.000
_cell.angle_alpha   90.00
_cell.angle_beta   90.00
_cell.angle_gamma   90.00
#
_symmetry.space_group_name_H-M   'P 1'
#
loop_
_entity.id
_entity.type
_entity.pdbx_description
1 polymer ?
#
loop_
_entity_poly.entity_id
_entity_poly.type
_entity_poly.pdbx_seq_one_letter_code
_entity_poly.pdbx_strand_id
1 'polypeptide(L)'
;MLFRVGVALLVIFAILLLAGLFPIKIIDPGWQLRVIRTLVNNGTIAVLGLVLISLAPVIHPTETLKKRRLRIANLAVIASIGYLLIVPLQGIAIWQGLSSFGISQARQLQAAKDKIELIRKAVNESGNTAELQKRLQAIPGPSLPPLNTNTPIEIVRPQLLSLLNTAQGQLRQRSAGAGLSADRLQQLVQESIRVGLSALVFAAAFACGSVWPGGSRNLFDSWLKIFSALFGWLRPHRRTGKKSSDREYFDQLSGSGPPDPGDR
;
A
#
# COMPACT_ATOMS: atom_id res chain seq x y z
N MET A 1 -27.66 22.32 -14.68
CA MET A 1 -26.22 22.62 -14.59
C MET A 1 -25.44 21.58 -13.78
N LEU A 2 -25.81 21.23 -12.56
CA LEU A 2 -25.13 20.30 -11.66
C LEU A 2 -24.74 18.94 -12.31
N PHE A 3 -25.65 18.32 -13.07
CA PHE A 3 -25.38 17.06 -13.75
C PHE A 3 -24.21 17.16 -14.75
N ARG A 4 -24.15 18.25 -15.53
CA ARG A 4 -23.08 18.48 -16.51
C ARG A 4 -21.73 18.67 -15.82
N VAL A 5 -21.71 19.43 -14.71
CA VAL A 5 -20.48 19.65 -13.92
C VAL A 5 -20.02 18.33 -13.30
N GLY A 6 -20.93 17.52 -12.75
CA GLY A 6 -20.56 16.21 -12.20
C GLY A 6 -19.98 15.26 -13.24
N VAL A 7 -20.55 15.24 -14.47
CA VAL A 7 -19.99 14.44 -15.58
C VAL A 7 -18.61 14.95 -15.99
N ALA A 8 -18.43 16.28 -16.07
CA ALA A 8 -17.13 16.86 -16.40
C ALA A 8 -16.05 16.46 -15.38
N LEU A 9 -16.36 16.45 -14.08
CA LEU A 9 -15.44 15.99 -13.04
C LEU A 9 -15.07 14.51 -13.19
N LEU A 10 -16.05 13.65 -13.54
CA LEU A 10 -15.77 12.24 -13.81
C LEU A 10 -14.87 12.05 -15.05
N VAL A 11 -15.07 12.87 -16.10
CA VAL A 11 -14.22 12.85 -17.28
C VAL A 11 -12.79 13.29 -16.94
N ILE A 12 -12.64 14.37 -16.15
CA ILE A 12 -11.32 14.83 -15.67
C ILE A 12 -10.63 13.72 -14.88
N PHE A 13 -11.36 13.07 -13.96
CA PHE A 13 -10.82 11.94 -13.20
C PHE A 13 -10.36 10.80 -14.12
N ALA A 14 -11.16 10.44 -15.13
CA ALA A 14 -10.80 9.40 -16.08
C ALA A 14 -9.54 9.75 -16.88
N ILE A 15 -9.40 11.00 -17.32
CA ILE A 15 -8.19 11.50 -18.01
C ILE A 15 -6.96 11.41 -17.11
N LEU A 16 -7.07 11.86 -15.85
CA LEU A 16 -5.97 11.80 -14.89
C LEU A 16 -5.58 10.35 -14.57
N LEU A 17 -6.56 9.46 -14.47
CA LEU A 17 -6.31 8.03 -14.28
C LEU A 17 -5.57 7.44 -15.49
N LEU A 18 -6.05 7.69 -16.72
CA LEU A 18 -5.42 7.21 -17.94
C LEU A 18 -3.99 7.74 -18.07
N ALA A 19 -3.76 9.02 -17.78
CA ALA A 19 -2.41 9.60 -17.78
C ALA A 19 -1.48 8.91 -16.77
N GLY A 20 -1.99 8.56 -15.59
CA GLY A 20 -1.23 7.84 -14.55
C GLY A 20 -0.94 6.37 -14.88
N LEU A 21 -1.73 5.76 -15.79
CA LEU A 21 -1.54 4.37 -16.23
C LEU A 21 -0.35 4.22 -17.20
N PHE A 22 0.05 5.28 -17.92
CA PHE A 22 1.18 5.21 -18.84
C PHE A 22 2.53 5.45 -18.13
N PRO A 23 3.61 4.71 -18.49
CA PRO A 23 3.65 3.50 -19.32
C PRO A 23 3.10 2.26 -18.58
N ILE A 24 2.38 1.41 -19.29
CA ILE A 24 1.74 0.22 -18.72
C ILE A 24 2.81 -0.85 -18.44
N LYS A 25 3.03 -1.15 -17.15
CA LYS A 25 3.96 -2.19 -16.67
C LYS A 25 3.30 -3.01 -15.55
N ILE A 26 2.33 -3.84 -15.93
CA ILE A 26 1.43 -4.54 -14.98
C ILE A 26 2.18 -5.40 -13.96
N ILE A 27 3.34 -5.96 -14.34
CA ILE A 27 4.15 -6.86 -13.49
C ILE A 27 5.09 -6.07 -12.55
N ASP A 28 5.31 -4.76 -12.80
CA ASP A 28 6.19 -3.93 -11.98
C ASP A 28 5.46 -3.44 -10.72
N PRO A 29 5.89 -3.86 -9.50
CA PRO A 29 5.28 -3.39 -8.26
C PRO A 29 5.32 -1.86 -8.11
N GLY A 30 6.36 -1.21 -8.62
CA GLY A 30 6.47 0.24 -8.60
C GLY A 30 5.39 0.93 -9.45
N TRP A 31 5.06 0.35 -10.60
CA TRP A 31 3.95 0.81 -11.43
C TRP A 31 2.60 0.62 -10.73
N GLN A 32 2.38 -0.56 -10.14
CA GLN A 32 1.14 -0.86 -9.40
C GLN A 32 0.91 0.15 -8.26
N LEU A 33 1.92 0.43 -7.46
CA LEU A 33 1.85 1.41 -6.37
C LEU A 33 1.60 2.83 -6.90
N ARG A 34 2.18 3.21 -8.04
CA ARG A 34 1.93 4.51 -8.69
C ARG A 34 0.47 4.64 -9.11
N VAL A 35 -0.10 3.61 -9.75
CA VAL A 35 -1.50 3.58 -10.17
C VAL A 35 -2.43 3.70 -8.98
N ILE A 36 -2.20 2.92 -7.92
CA ILE A 36 -2.96 2.98 -6.66
C ILE A 36 -2.92 4.40 -6.08
N ARG A 37 -1.73 5.00 -6.00
CA ARG A 37 -1.55 6.36 -5.48
C ARG A 37 -2.30 7.39 -6.35
N THR A 38 -2.22 7.30 -7.67
CA THR A 38 -2.94 8.18 -8.59
C THR A 38 -4.45 8.07 -8.40
N LEU A 39 -4.96 6.84 -8.26
CA LEU A 39 -6.37 6.56 -8.08
C LEU A 39 -6.88 7.11 -6.74
N VAL A 40 -6.14 6.93 -5.66
CA VAL A 40 -6.51 7.43 -4.33
C VAL A 40 -6.40 8.97 -4.26
N ASN A 41 -5.33 9.56 -4.79
CA ASN A 41 -5.16 11.01 -4.74
C ASN A 41 -6.25 11.77 -5.55
N ASN A 42 -6.71 11.19 -6.65
CA ASN A 42 -7.74 11.81 -7.49
C ASN A 42 -9.15 11.31 -7.15
N GLY A 43 -9.31 10.37 -6.24
CA GLY A 43 -10.59 9.78 -5.85
C GLY A 43 -11.62 10.80 -5.36
N THR A 44 -11.15 11.86 -4.71
CA THR A 44 -12.00 12.98 -4.24
C THR A 44 -12.75 13.65 -5.39
N ILE A 45 -12.11 13.84 -6.55
CA ILE A 45 -12.73 14.42 -7.75
C ILE A 45 -13.87 13.53 -8.24
N ALA A 46 -13.65 12.22 -8.26
CA ALA A 46 -14.65 11.25 -8.68
C ALA A 46 -15.86 11.20 -7.73
N VAL A 47 -15.61 11.20 -6.41
CA VAL A 47 -16.68 11.24 -5.39
C VAL A 47 -17.48 12.52 -5.50
N LEU A 48 -16.83 13.67 -5.65
CA LEU A 48 -17.49 14.97 -5.81
C LEU A 48 -18.36 14.99 -7.07
N GLY A 49 -17.86 14.45 -8.18
CA GLY A 49 -18.63 14.27 -9.41
C GLY A 49 -19.89 13.41 -9.20
N LEU A 50 -19.76 12.29 -8.48
CA LEU A 50 -20.86 11.39 -8.16
C LEU A 50 -21.92 12.08 -7.28
N VAL A 51 -21.50 12.82 -6.26
CA VAL A 51 -22.40 13.59 -5.37
C VAL A 51 -23.20 14.60 -6.16
N LEU A 52 -22.58 15.38 -7.04
CA LEU A 52 -23.25 16.36 -7.88
C LEU A 52 -24.28 15.70 -8.82
N ILE A 53 -23.95 14.56 -9.41
CA ILE A 53 -24.86 13.80 -10.25
C ILE A 53 -26.03 13.25 -9.45
N SER A 54 -25.79 12.80 -8.21
CA SER A 54 -26.82 12.27 -7.33
C SER A 54 -27.77 13.35 -6.83
N LEU A 55 -27.27 14.58 -6.66
CA LEU A 55 -28.06 15.74 -6.22
C LEU A 55 -28.94 16.33 -7.33
N ALA A 56 -28.50 16.22 -8.59
CA ALA A 56 -29.19 16.83 -9.73
C ALA A 56 -30.68 16.44 -9.87
N PRO A 57 -31.09 15.15 -9.77
CA PRO A 57 -32.49 14.76 -9.85
C PRO A 57 -33.31 15.11 -8.60
N VAL A 58 -32.69 15.45 -7.47
CA VAL A 58 -33.36 15.92 -6.27
C VAL A 58 -33.82 17.36 -6.47
N ILE A 59 -33.01 18.19 -7.12
CA ILE A 59 -33.32 19.61 -7.38
C ILE A 59 -34.26 19.76 -8.59
N HIS A 60 -34.06 18.94 -9.64
CA HIS A 60 -34.87 18.97 -10.86
C HIS A 60 -35.35 17.56 -11.22
N PRO A 61 -36.49 17.08 -10.72
CA PRO A 61 -37.00 15.73 -10.95
C PRO A 61 -37.51 15.56 -12.39
N THR A 62 -36.64 15.09 -13.29
CA THR A 62 -37.00 14.70 -14.67
C THR A 62 -36.73 13.21 -14.88
N GLU A 63 -37.58 12.50 -15.62
CA GLU A 63 -37.48 11.07 -15.88
C GLU A 63 -36.16 10.72 -16.60
N THR A 64 -35.69 11.59 -17.47
CA THR A 64 -34.41 11.40 -18.18
C THR A 64 -33.21 11.44 -17.22
N LEU A 65 -33.23 12.30 -16.22
CA LEU A 65 -32.17 12.38 -15.20
C LEU A 65 -32.20 11.17 -14.27
N LYS A 66 -33.37 10.64 -13.92
CA LYS A 66 -33.52 9.42 -13.13
C LYS A 66 -32.88 8.21 -13.84
N LYS A 67 -33.18 8.01 -15.14
CA LYS A 67 -32.57 6.93 -15.94
C LYS A 67 -31.06 7.06 -16.06
N ARG A 68 -30.53 8.29 -16.25
CA ARG A 68 -29.08 8.54 -16.32
C ARG A 68 -28.39 8.30 -14.97
N ARG A 69 -29.04 8.69 -13.86
CA ARG A 69 -28.55 8.42 -12.50
C ARG A 69 -28.38 6.91 -12.26
N LEU A 70 -29.35 6.09 -12.70
CA LEU A 70 -29.26 4.63 -12.54
C LEU A 70 -28.03 4.03 -13.24
N ARG A 71 -27.72 4.50 -14.45
CA ARG A 71 -26.50 4.04 -15.16
C ARG A 71 -25.22 4.39 -14.42
N ILE A 72 -25.15 5.60 -13.89
CA ILE A 72 -23.99 6.08 -13.13
C ILE A 72 -23.90 5.38 -11.77
N ALA A 73 -25.03 5.07 -11.14
CA ALA A 73 -25.09 4.28 -9.91
C ALA A 73 -24.50 2.88 -10.11
N ASN A 74 -24.71 2.23 -11.27
CA ASN A 74 -24.07 0.96 -11.59
C ASN A 74 -22.55 1.09 -11.74
N LEU A 75 -22.04 2.19 -12.32
CA LEU A 75 -20.60 2.46 -12.37
C LEU A 75 -20.02 2.70 -10.97
N ALA A 76 -20.79 3.33 -10.08
CA ALA A 76 -20.39 3.53 -8.69
C ALA A 76 -20.23 2.19 -7.93
N VAL A 77 -21.03 1.16 -8.26
CA VAL A 77 -20.84 -0.22 -7.74
C VAL A 77 -19.47 -0.75 -8.13
N ILE A 78 -19.14 -0.68 -9.42
CA ILE A 78 -17.85 -1.16 -9.94
C ILE A 78 -16.70 -0.39 -9.31
N ALA A 79 -16.82 0.93 -9.18
CA ALA A 79 -15.83 1.76 -8.52
C ALA A 79 -15.64 1.39 -7.04
N SER A 80 -16.73 1.15 -6.31
CA SER A 80 -16.69 0.72 -4.90
C SER A 80 -15.90 -0.59 -4.74
N ILE A 81 -16.19 -1.59 -5.58
CA ILE A 81 -15.47 -2.87 -5.59
C ILE A 81 -14.00 -2.66 -5.97
N GLY A 82 -13.73 -1.81 -6.97
CA GLY A 82 -12.38 -1.47 -7.39
C GLY A 82 -11.54 -0.87 -6.27
N TYR A 83 -12.10 0.10 -5.54
CA TYR A 83 -11.42 0.70 -4.39
C TYR A 83 -11.21 -0.29 -3.24
N LEU A 84 -12.16 -1.22 -3.02
CA LEU A 84 -12.02 -2.27 -2.03
C LEU A 84 -10.87 -3.22 -2.36
N LEU A 85 -10.70 -3.56 -3.64
CA LEU A 85 -9.63 -4.43 -4.12
C LEU A 85 -8.25 -3.77 -4.04
N ILE A 86 -8.16 -2.43 -3.95
CA ILE A 86 -6.88 -1.73 -3.79
C ILE A 86 -6.16 -2.18 -2.51
N VAL A 87 -6.88 -2.41 -1.42
CA VAL A 87 -6.28 -2.76 -0.13
C VAL A 87 -5.46 -4.05 -0.20
N PRO A 88 -6.01 -5.19 -0.65
CA PRO A 88 -5.22 -6.41 -0.81
C PRO A 88 -4.15 -6.29 -1.91
N LEU A 89 -4.44 -5.62 -3.02
CA LEU A 89 -3.45 -5.40 -4.09
C LEU A 89 -2.25 -4.58 -3.60
N GLN A 90 -2.49 -3.55 -2.80
CA GLN A 90 -1.41 -2.77 -2.19
C GLN A 90 -0.55 -3.62 -1.27
N GLY A 91 -1.16 -4.49 -0.44
CA GLY A 91 -0.43 -5.42 0.42
C GLY A 91 0.49 -6.34 -0.38
N ILE A 92 -0.03 -6.93 -1.47
CA ILE A 92 0.74 -7.80 -2.37
C ILE A 92 1.88 -7.02 -3.05
N ALA A 93 1.61 -5.81 -3.57
CA ALA A 93 2.60 -4.99 -4.24
C ALA A 93 3.75 -4.57 -3.29
N ILE A 94 3.43 -4.24 -2.05
CA ILE A 94 4.44 -3.92 -1.01
C ILE A 94 5.26 -5.16 -0.69
N TRP A 95 4.61 -6.31 -0.47
CA TRP A 95 5.31 -7.57 -0.20
C TRP A 95 6.27 -7.95 -1.32
N GLN A 96 5.83 -7.89 -2.57
CA GLN A 96 6.67 -8.16 -3.74
C GLN A 96 7.80 -7.13 -3.88
N GLY A 97 7.51 -5.85 -3.65
CA GLY A 97 8.51 -4.79 -3.68
C GLY A 97 9.59 -4.99 -2.63
N LEU A 98 9.23 -5.33 -1.40
CA LEU A 98 10.17 -5.58 -0.30
C LEU A 98 11.03 -6.82 -0.56
N SER A 99 10.44 -7.91 -1.02
CA SER A 99 11.17 -9.15 -1.32
C SER A 99 12.14 -8.98 -2.49
N SER A 100 11.71 -8.35 -3.57
CA SER A 100 12.57 -8.10 -4.75
C SER A 100 13.71 -7.11 -4.43
N PHE A 101 13.43 -6.07 -3.61
CA PHE A 101 14.45 -5.14 -3.16
C PHE A 101 15.52 -5.83 -2.33
N GLY A 102 15.14 -6.67 -1.36
CA GLY A 102 16.08 -7.45 -0.54
C GLY A 102 16.97 -8.36 -1.38
N ILE A 103 16.40 -9.08 -2.34
CA ILE A 103 17.14 -9.98 -3.23
C ILE A 103 18.11 -9.21 -4.13
N SER A 104 17.65 -8.10 -4.74
CA SER A 104 18.49 -7.29 -5.63
C SER A 104 19.65 -6.66 -4.90
N GLN A 105 19.43 -6.18 -3.68
CA GLN A 105 20.45 -5.61 -2.83
C GLN A 105 21.49 -6.66 -2.36
N ALA A 106 21.02 -7.84 -1.95
CA ALA A 106 21.90 -8.94 -1.59
C ALA A 106 22.79 -9.35 -2.76
N ARG A 107 22.25 -9.45 -3.98
CA ARG A 107 23.03 -9.74 -5.21
C ARG A 107 24.07 -8.65 -5.51
N GLN A 108 23.71 -7.37 -5.38
CA GLN A 108 24.64 -6.27 -5.61
C GLN A 108 25.78 -6.28 -4.58
N LEU A 109 25.47 -6.54 -3.31
CA LEU A 109 26.48 -6.65 -2.26
C LEU A 109 27.40 -7.85 -2.49
N GLN A 110 26.85 -8.98 -2.90
CA GLN A 110 27.65 -10.17 -3.23
C GLN A 110 28.56 -9.89 -4.42
N ALA A 111 28.03 -9.35 -5.52
CA ALA A 111 28.83 -8.98 -6.68
C ALA A 111 29.97 -7.97 -6.35
N ALA A 112 29.69 -7.03 -5.43
CA ALA A 112 30.70 -6.08 -4.97
C ALA A 112 31.78 -6.77 -4.12
N LYS A 113 31.43 -7.72 -3.26
CA LYS A 113 32.37 -8.53 -2.48
C LYS A 113 33.26 -9.37 -3.40
N ASP A 114 32.63 -10.07 -4.35
CA ASP A 114 33.34 -10.92 -5.32
C ASP A 114 34.37 -10.10 -6.16
N LYS A 115 33.96 -8.87 -6.55
CA LYS A 115 34.88 -7.94 -7.24
C LYS A 115 36.09 -7.54 -6.38
N ILE A 116 35.85 -7.18 -5.11
CA ILE A 116 36.92 -6.81 -4.18
C ILE A 116 37.89 -7.98 -4.02
N GLU A 117 37.37 -9.21 -3.94
CA GLU A 117 38.20 -10.41 -3.81
C GLU A 117 39.00 -10.68 -5.06
N LEU A 118 38.43 -10.55 -6.26
CA LEU A 118 39.11 -10.65 -7.53
C LEU A 118 40.26 -9.63 -7.66
N ILE A 119 39.99 -8.37 -7.28
CA ILE A 119 40.99 -7.30 -7.30
C ILE A 119 42.11 -7.62 -6.30
N ARG A 120 41.76 -8.05 -5.09
CA ARG A 120 42.75 -8.45 -4.05
C ARG A 120 43.65 -9.58 -4.53
N LYS A 121 43.06 -10.58 -5.18
CA LYS A 121 43.78 -11.69 -5.78
C LYS A 121 44.75 -11.20 -6.87
N ALA A 122 44.28 -10.35 -7.79
CA ALA A 122 45.11 -9.75 -8.83
C ALA A 122 46.27 -8.95 -8.25
N VAL A 123 46.06 -8.16 -7.18
CA VAL A 123 47.08 -7.36 -6.50
C VAL A 123 48.16 -8.25 -5.83
N ASN A 124 47.74 -9.36 -5.21
CA ASN A 124 48.66 -10.26 -4.50
C ASN A 124 49.48 -11.12 -5.45
N GLU A 125 48.88 -11.56 -6.58
CA GLU A 125 49.53 -12.48 -7.53
C GLU A 125 50.38 -11.77 -8.60
N SER A 126 50.25 -10.45 -8.76
CA SER A 126 51.01 -9.72 -9.78
C SER A 126 52.44 -9.46 -9.32
N GLY A 127 53.39 -9.81 -10.16
CA GLY A 127 54.81 -9.59 -9.93
C GLY A 127 55.28 -8.17 -10.30
N ASN A 128 54.59 -7.50 -11.22
CA ASN A 128 54.93 -6.14 -11.66
C ASN A 128 53.67 -5.30 -11.94
N THR A 129 53.84 -3.97 -12.07
CA THR A 129 52.78 -3.01 -12.25
C THR A 129 52.03 -3.18 -13.59
N ALA A 130 52.76 -3.57 -14.66
CA ALA A 130 52.18 -3.80 -15.98
C ALA A 130 51.28 -5.05 -16.00
N GLU A 131 51.69 -6.13 -15.36
CA GLU A 131 50.88 -7.34 -15.19
C GLU A 131 49.61 -7.05 -14.34
N LEU A 132 49.80 -6.30 -13.24
CA LEU A 132 48.67 -5.85 -12.39
C LEU A 132 47.63 -5.09 -13.20
N GLN A 133 48.07 -4.12 -14.00
CA GLN A 133 47.17 -3.35 -14.85
C GLN A 133 46.42 -4.23 -15.84
N LYS A 134 47.08 -5.17 -16.50
CA LYS A 134 46.44 -6.12 -17.42
C LYS A 134 45.42 -7.00 -16.72
N ARG A 135 45.72 -7.51 -15.52
CA ARG A 135 44.77 -8.31 -14.72
C ARG A 135 43.57 -7.48 -14.24
N LEU A 136 43.81 -6.22 -13.84
CA LEU A 136 42.72 -5.33 -13.43
C LEU A 136 41.79 -4.96 -14.60
N GLN A 137 42.33 -4.78 -15.80
CA GLN A 137 41.54 -4.53 -17.00
C GLN A 137 40.68 -5.73 -17.43
N ALA A 138 41.10 -6.95 -17.09
CA ALA A 138 40.35 -8.17 -17.35
C ALA A 138 39.13 -8.35 -16.41
N ILE A 139 39.08 -7.62 -15.30
CA ILE A 139 37.94 -7.69 -14.35
C ILE A 139 36.76 -6.88 -14.92
N PRO A 140 35.57 -7.48 -15.11
CA PRO A 140 34.42 -6.78 -15.66
C PRO A 140 33.92 -5.68 -14.70
N GLY A 141 33.85 -4.46 -15.20
CA GLY A 141 33.36 -3.32 -14.41
C GLY A 141 33.79 -1.97 -14.97
N PRO A 142 33.51 -0.87 -14.27
CA PRO A 142 34.03 0.44 -14.67
C PRO A 142 35.56 0.38 -14.70
N SER A 143 36.14 0.92 -15.78
CA SER A 143 37.58 0.97 -15.95
C SER A 143 38.21 1.70 -14.77
N LEU A 144 39.11 1.02 -14.08
CA LEU A 144 39.95 1.65 -13.08
C LEU A 144 40.87 2.67 -13.78
N PRO A 145 41.20 3.79 -13.14
CA PRO A 145 42.11 4.76 -13.71
C PRO A 145 43.45 4.06 -14.05
N PRO A 146 44.09 4.44 -15.15
CA PRO A 146 45.36 3.82 -15.56
C PRO A 146 46.39 4.00 -14.45
N LEU A 147 47.01 2.88 -14.05
CA LEU A 147 48.10 2.91 -13.09
C LEU A 147 49.38 3.41 -13.81
N ASN A 148 50.16 4.21 -13.10
CA ASN A 148 51.48 4.61 -13.62
C ASN A 148 52.40 3.40 -13.61
N THR A 149 52.65 2.83 -14.79
CA THR A 149 53.45 1.63 -14.98
C THR A 149 54.93 1.80 -14.56
N ASN A 150 55.41 3.04 -14.41
CA ASN A 150 56.75 3.37 -13.97
C ASN A 150 56.93 3.31 -12.44
N THR A 151 55.85 3.15 -11.68
CA THR A 151 55.92 3.07 -10.23
C THR A 151 56.22 1.62 -9.78
N PRO A 152 57.20 1.38 -8.89
CA PRO A 152 57.46 0.06 -8.35
C PRO A 152 56.24 -0.55 -7.68
N ILE A 153 56.03 -1.85 -7.87
CA ILE A 153 54.86 -2.56 -7.35
C ILE A 153 54.80 -2.56 -5.80
N GLU A 154 55.96 -2.47 -5.17
CA GLU A 154 56.10 -2.39 -3.71
C GLU A 154 55.42 -1.17 -3.11
N ILE A 155 55.34 -0.06 -3.88
CA ILE A 155 54.67 1.16 -3.47
C ILE A 155 53.16 1.11 -3.79
N VAL A 156 52.82 0.57 -4.95
CA VAL A 156 51.42 0.53 -5.45
C VAL A 156 50.60 -0.50 -4.68
N ARG A 157 51.16 -1.65 -4.36
CA ARG A 157 50.48 -2.76 -3.67
C ARG A 157 49.87 -2.33 -2.32
N PRO A 158 50.62 -1.75 -1.36
CA PRO A 158 50.05 -1.36 -0.07
C PRO A 158 48.98 -0.28 -0.21
N GLN A 159 49.14 0.65 -1.17
CA GLN A 159 48.13 1.68 -1.43
C GLN A 159 46.82 1.06 -1.94
N LEU A 160 46.85 0.15 -2.90
CA LEU A 160 45.69 -0.55 -3.39
C LEU A 160 45.01 -1.41 -2.31
N LEU A 161 45.80 -2.12 -1.49
CA LEU A 161 45.26 -2.92 -0.39
C LEU A 161 44.58 -2.04 0.66
N SER A 162 45.12 -0.85 0.97
CA SER A 162 44.48 0.09 1.89
C SER A 162 43.15 0.62 1.34
N LEU A 163 43.11 0.95 0.05
CA LEU A 163 41.88 1.36 -0.64
C LEU A 163 40.83 0.25 -0.65
N LEU A 164 41.26 -1.00 -0.92
CA LEU A 164 40.35 -2.16 -0.87
C LEU A 164 39.79 -2.41 0.53
N ASN A 165 40.64 -2.28 1.57
CA ASN A 165 40.17 -2.41 2.95
C ASN A 165 39.17 -1.30 3.32
N THR A 166 39.42 -0.06 2.88
CA THR A 166 38.48 1.05 3.06
C THR A 166 37.18 0.79 2.32
N ALA A 167 37.24 0.36 1.06
CA ALA A 167 36.06 -0.01 0.28
C ALA A 167 35.27 -1.17 0.92
N GLN A 168 35.96 -2.16 1.44
CA GLN A 168 35.35 -3.28 2.16
C GLN A 168 34.68 -2.81 3.47
N GLY A 169 35.31 -1.89 4.21
CA GLY A 169 34.77 -1.27 5.39
C GLY A 169 33.47 -0.49 5.07
N GLN A 170 33.50 0.33 4.00
CA GLN A 170 32.31 1.05 3.51
C GLN A 170 31.19 0.10 3.06
N LEU A 171 31.53 -1.01 2.39
CA LEU A 171 30.54 -2.03 2.03
C LEU A 171 29.92 -2.69 3.26
N ARG A 172 30.70 -3.02 4.29
CA ARG A 172 30.19 -3.54 5.57
C ARG A 172 29.29 -2.54 6.25
N GLN A 173 29.68 -1.28 6.30
CA GLN A 173 28.87 -0.22 6.88
C GLN A 173 27.56 0.01 6.10
N ARG A 174 27.64 0.01 4.77
CA ARG A 174 26.46 0.05 3.90
C ARG A 174 25.58 -1.18 4.06
N SER A 175 26.16 -2.38 4.21
CA SER A 175 25.39 -3.62 4.42
C SER A 175 24.72 -3.64 5.80
N ALA A 176 25.35 -3.10 6.83
CA ALA A 176 24.75 -2.95 8.16
C ALA A 176 23.61 -1.91 8.17
N GLY A 177 23.75 -0.84 7.36
CA GLY A 177 22.71 0.18 7.17
C GLY A 177 21.73 -0.10 6.02
N ALA A 178 21.97 -1.15 5.24
CA ALA A 178 21.19 -1.49 4.05
C ALA A 178 19.93 -2.32 4.36
N GLY A 179 19.75 -2.78 5.61
CA GLY A 179 18.42 -3.12 6.11
C GLY A 179 17.54 -1.88 5.95
N LEU A 180 16.30 -2.06 5.54
CA LEU A 180 15.31 -0.98 5.56
C LEU A 180 15.46 -0.26 6.91
N SER A 181 15.98 0.97 6.90
CA SER A 181 16.10 1.74 8.14
C SER A 181 14.73 1.79 8.78
N ALA A 182 14.65 1.68 10.11
CA ALA A 182 13.39 1.71 10.83
C ALA A 182 12.52 2.89 10.38
N ASP A 183 13.14 4.03 10.09
CA ASP A 183 12.47 5.23 9.58
C ASP A 183 11.81 5.01 8.19
N ARG A 184 12.48 4.32 7.28
CA ARG A 184 11.90 4.00 5.96
C ARG A 184 10.77 2.98 6.06
N LEU A 185 10.90 1.98 6.93
CA LEU A 185 9.82 1.04 7.22
C LEU A 185 8.61 1.78 7.82
N GLN A 186 8.84 2.65 8.78
CA GLN A 186 7.79 3.45 9.39
C GLN A 186 7.08 4.34 8.36
N GLN A 187 7.82 5.02 7.49
CA GLN A 187 7.24 5.83 6.41
C GLN A 187 6.41 4.98 5.43
N LEU A 188 6.91 3.81 5.01
CA LEU A 188 6.17 2.90 4.14
C LEU A 188 4.89 2.39 4.80
N VAL A 189 4.94 2.03 6.07
CA VAL A 189 3.77 1.57 6.83
C VAL A 189 2.76 2.71 6.98
N GLN A 190 3.20 3.91 7.36
CA GLN A 190 2.34 5.07 7.50
C GLN A 190 1.66 5.46 6.18
N GLU A 191 2.42 5.48 5.07
CA GLU A 191 1.86 5.75 3.75
C GLU A 191 0.87 4.66 3.32
N SER A 192 1.18 3.40 3.60
CA SER A 192 0.29 2.27 3.30
C SER A 192 -1.03 2.34 4.06
N ILE A 193 -0.97 2.66 5.34
CA ILE A 193 -2.17 2.86 6.17
C ILE A 193 -3.00 4.01 5.62
N ARG A 194 -2.37 5.15 5.31
CA ARG A 194 -3.06 6.31 4.74
C ARG A 194 -3.78 5.97 3.43
N VAL A 195 -3.08 5.32 2.50
CA VAL A 195 -3.65 4.93 1.20
C VAL A 195 -4.77 3.89 1.38
N GLY A 196 -4.57 2.88 2.24
CA GLY A 196 -5.56 1.85 2.52
C GLY A 196 -6.83 2.44 3.15
N LEU A 197 -6.70 3.30 4.16
CA LEU A 197 -7.83 3.98 4.79
C LEU A 197 -8.57 4.88 3.79
N SER A 198 -7.84 5.65 2.96
CA SER A 198 -8.45 6.48 1.94
C SER A 198 -9.22 5.64 0.92
N ALA A 199 -8.68 4.51 0.48
CA ALA A 199 -9.36 3.59 -0.43
C ALA A 199 -10.66 3.03 0.18
N LEU A 200 -10.66 2.68 1.48
CA LEU A 200 -11.86 2.24 2.18
C LEU A 200 -12.92 3.33 2.28
N VAL A 201 -12.52 4.57 2.58
CA VAL A 201 -13.44 5.72 2.62
C VAL A 201 -14.05 5.98 1.25
N PHE A 202 -13.26 5.92 0.18
CA PHE A 202 -13.77 6.08 -1.17
C PHE A 202 -14.69 4.91 -1.56
N ALA A 203 -14.34 3.67 -1.23
CA ALA A 203 -15.21 2.52 -1.46
C ALA A 203 -16.57 2.71 -0.78
N ALA A 204 -16.58 3.17 0.48
CA ALA A 204 -17.81 3.48 1.21
C ALA A 204 -18.60 4.64 0.56
N ALA A 205 -17.92 5.72 0.14
CA ALA A 205 -18.56 6.86 -0.53
C ALA A 205 -19.23 6.44 -1.85
N PHE A 206 -18.56 5.62 -2.67
CA PHE A 206 -19.13 5.06 -3.88
C PHE A 206 -20.26 4.07 -3.59
N ALA A 207 -20.17 3.27 -2.52
CA ALA A 207 -21.24 2.37 -2.09
C ALA A 207 -22.51 3.14 -1.68
N CYS A 208 -22.37 4.28 -0.99
CA CYS A 208 -23.49 5.16 -0.65
C CYS A 208 -24.20 5.75 -1.89
N GLY A 209 -23.42 6.08 -2.93
CA GLY A 209 -23.93 6.61 -4.20
C GLY A 209 -24.52 5.56 -5.14
N SER A 210 -24.30 4.28 -4.85
CA SER A 210 -24.73 3.16 -5.68
C SER A 210 -26.14 2.68 -5.30
N VAL A 211 -26.90 2.26 -6.31
CA VAL A 211 -28.18 1.57 -6.13
C VAL A 211 -28.05 0.18 -6.75
N TRP A 212 -28.40 -0.85 -6.00
CA TRP A 212 -28.36 -2.22 -6.50
C TRP A 212 -29.33 -2.40 -7.67
N PRO A 213 -28.93 -3.03 -8.79
CA PRO A 213 -29.84 -3.31 -9.90
C PRO A 213 -30.98 -4.21 -9.42
N GLY A 214 -32.23 -3.68 -9.43
CA GLY A 214 -33.45 -4.41 -9.04
C GLY A 214 -33.87 -4.33 -7.58
N GLY A 215 -33.22 -3.53 -6.73
CA GLY A 215 -33.57 -3.38 -5.31
C GLY A 215 -33.62 -1.92 -4.83
N SER A 216 -34.48 -1.67 -3.82
CA SER A 216 -34.49 -0.41 -3.07
C SER A 216 -33.37 -0.32 -2.02
N ARG A 217 -32.50 -1.34 -1.93
CA ARG A 217 -31.43 -1.42 -0.93
C ARG A 217 -30.14 -0.83 -1.47
N ASN A 218 -29.54 0.07 -0.69
CA ASN A 218 -28.23 0.61 -0.96
C ASN A 218 -27.16 -0.47 -0.70
N LEU A 219 -26.14 -0.54 -1.56
CA LEU A 219 -24.97 -1.41 -1.36
C LEU A 219 -24.31 -1.16 0.00
N PHE A 220 -24.44 0.05 0.52
CA PHE A 220 -23.92 0.43 1.83
C PHE A 220 -24.48 -0.44 2.96
N ASP A 221 -25.79 -0.78 2.94
CA ASP A 221 -26.40 -1.66 3.95
C ASP A 221 -25.82 -3.09 3.89
N SER A 222 -25.55 -3.58 2.69
CA SER A 222 -24.88 -4.88 2.49
C SER A 222 -23.43 -4.82 2.94
N TRP A 223 -22.77 -3.72 2.67
CA TRP A 223 -21.39 -3.44 3.09
C TRP A 223 -21.25 -3.35 4.62
N LEU A 224 -22.19 -2.64 5.26
CA LEU A 224 -22.25 -2.54 6.73
C LEU A 224 -22.42 -3.92 7.38
N LYS A 225 -23.20 -4.80 6.77
CA LYS A 225 -23.35 -6.20 7.23
C LYS A 225 -22.06 -6.99 7.09
N ILE A 226 -21.37 -6.89 5.96
CA ILE A 226 -20.07 -7.56 5.75
C ILE A 226 -19.03 -7.00 6.72
N PHE A 227 -18.98 -5.68 6.89
CA PHE A 227 -18.09 -5.03 7.85
C PHE A 227 -18.42 -5.42 9.30
N SER A 228 -19.69 -5.44 9.66
CA SER A 228 -20.12 -5.87 10.99
C SER A 228 -19.82 -7.35 11.25
N ALA A 229 -19.85 -8.20 10.23
CA ALA A 229 -19.44 -9.59 10.33
C ALA A 229 -17.92 -9.75 10.46
N LEU A 230 -17.14 -9.00 9.68
CA LEU A 230 -15.67 -8.99 9.75
C LEU A 230 -15.14 -8.35 11.05
N PHE A 231 -15.73 -7.26 11.50
CA PHE A 231 -15.33 -6.57 12.73
C PHE A 231 -16.14 -7.02 13.96
N GLY A 232 -17.21 -7.78 13.79
CA GLY A 232 -17.97 -8.41 14.86
C GLY A 232 -17.10 -9.34 15.74
N TRP A 233 -16.06 -9.88 15.14
CA TRP A 233 -15.02 -10.65 15.84
C TRP A 233 -14.14 -9.79 16.77
N LEU A 234 -13.97 -8.50 16.47
CA LEU A 234 -13.25 -7.54 17.30
C LEU A 234 -14.10 -6.91 18.42
N ARG A 235 -15.40 -7.18 18.46
CA ARG A 235 -16.21 -6.76 19.62
C ARG A 235 -15.78 -7.65 20.78
N PRO A 236 -15.20 -7.06 21.86
CA PRO A 236 -15.00 -7.82 23.08
C PRO A 236 -16.36 -8.40 23.43
N HIS A 237 -16.40 -9.72 23.64
CA HIS A 237 -17.58 -10.42 24.13
C HIS A 237 -18.05 -9.62 25.35
N ARG A 238 -18.99 -8.70 25.13
CA ARG A 238 -19.75 -8.13 26.22
C ARG A 238 -20.45 -9.34 26.83
N ARG A 239 -19.79 -9.91 27.82
CA ARG A 239 -20.46 -10.82 28.74
C ARG A 239 -21.76 -10.12 29.06
N THR A 240 -22.85 -10.61 28.51
CA THR A 240 -24.19 -10.31 28.94
C THR A 240 -24.22 -10.77 30.40
N GLY A 241 -23.71 -9.89 31.26
CA GLY A 241 -23.79 -10.07 32.70
C GLY A 241 -25.26 -10.21 32.97
N LYS A 242 -25.57 -11.40 33.38
CA LYS A 242 -26.75 -11.94 34.01
C LYS A 242 -27.63 -10.84 34.62
N LYS A 243 -28.45 -10.19 33.77
CA LYS A 243 -29.54 -9.32 34.19
C LYS A 243 -30.70 -10.09 34.79
N SER A 244 -30.54 -11.39 35.01
CA SER A 244 -31.54 -12.27 35.61
C SER A 244 -31.57 -12.20 37.15
N SER A 245 -30.43 -11.86 37.80
CA SER A 245 -30.40 -11.89 39.26
C SER A 245 -31.13 -10.70 39.90
N ASP A 246 -31.12 -9.54 39.25
CA ASP A 246 -31.76 -8.36 39.84
C ASP A 246 -33.28 -8.38 39.71
N ARG A 247 -33.83 -8.95 38.65
CA ARG A 247 -35.28 -9.16 38.50
C ARG A 247 -35.80 -10.22 39.46
N GLU A 248 -35.13 -11.34 39.59
CA GLU A 248 -35.49 -12.39 40.55
C GLU A 248 -35.44 -11.89 41.99
N TYR A 249 -34.47 -11.02 42.31
CA TYR A 249 -34.38 -10.41 43.64
C TYR A 249 -35.54 -9.42 43.91
N PHE A 250 -35.94 -8.64 42.94
CA PHE A 250 -37.10 -7.71 43.09
C PHE A 250 -38.44 -8.45 43.07
N ASP A 251 -38.57 -9.56 42.35
CA ASP A 251 -39.78 -10.40 42.38
C ASP A 251 -39.94 -11.14 43.73
N GLN A 252 -38.85 -11.51 44.38
CA GLN A 252 -38.89 -12.07 45.75
C GLN A 252 -39.24 -11.05 46.81
N LEU A 253 -38.85 -9.80 46.64
CA LEU A 253 -39.22 -8.69 47.57
C LEU A 253 -40.66 -8.20 47.33
N SER A 254 -41.24 -8.34 46.16
CA SER A 254 -42.63 -8.01 45.88
C SER A 254 -43.65 -9.10 46.23
N GLY A 255 -43.18 -10.32 46.50
CA GLY A 255 -44.00 -11.48 46.85
C GLY A 255 -44.46 -11.53 48.32
N SER A 256 -44.09 -10.55 49.17
CA SER A 256 -44.70 -10.43 50.50
C SER A 256 -46.02 -9.67 50.42
N GLY A 257 -47.03 -10.28 49.76
CA GLY A 257 -48.38 -9.80 49.83
C GLY A 257 -48.95 -9.83 51.25
N PRO A 258 -49.85 -8.91 51.61
CA PRO A 258 -50.48 -8.93 52.95
C PRO A 258 -51.25 -10.21 53.16
N PRO A 259 -51.31 -10.71 54.39
CA PRO A 259 -52.05 -11.94 54.68
C PRO A 259 -53.57 -11.74 54.40
N ASP A 260 -54.12 -12.73 53.75
CA ASP A 260 -55.55 -12.81 53.43
C ASP A 260 -56.40 -12.68 54.72
N PRO A 261 -57.39 -11.75 54.82
CA PRO A 261 -58.24 -11.59 56.01
C PRO A 261 -59.46 -12.53 56.04
N GLY A 262 -59.34 -13.74 55.43
CA GLY A 262 -60.45 -14.66 55.19
C GLY A 262 -60.51 -15.89 56.11
N ASP A 263 -59.90 -15.93 57.30
CA ASP A 263 -60.12 -17.03 58.23
C ASP A 263 -60.64 -16.53 59.58
N ARG A 264 -62.00 -16.38 59.64
CA ARG A 264 -62.81 -16.36 60.82
C ARG A 264 -64.11 -17.14 60.64
#